data_59043ff63b96364d1d6040dc96feb6dc
#
_entry.id   59043ff63b96364d1d6040dc96feb6dc
#
_cell.length_a   1.000
_cell.length_b   1.000
_cell.length_c   1.000
_cell.angle_alpha   90.00
_cell.angle_beta   90.00
_cell.angle_gamma   90.00
#
_symmetry.space_group_name_H-M   'P 1'
#
loop_
_entity.id
_entity.type
_entity.pdbx_description
1 polymer ?
#
loop_
_entity_poly.entity_id
_entity_poly.type
_entity_poly.pdbx_seq_one_letter_code
_entity_poly.pdbx_strand_id
1 'polypeptide(L)'
;MHENKKFSNRSTLNRQLTYPDSFNHRSWALGPTHRLGLAAVALSCWAVYAAADSLPPATPPIKIAVFEFELEDFSAAGQTKSAPETSYLAQATDEAEQQLRASERYTVIDAVHSDISTAKGQGLRNCGGCEAPIALSLGVDEALIGVVTKISMTEYTVRFRVSNAQNGEMISTYSTDLRMGADYSWSRGVRWLMQNRMLASK
;
A
#
# COMPACT_ATOMS: atom_id res chain seq x y z
N MET A 1 -34.21 7.07 47.82
CA MET A 1 -35.36 6.97 46.90
C MET A 1 -34.84 6.49 45.55
N HIS A 2 -35.16 5.22 45.32
CA HIS A 2 -34.70 4.45 44.12
C HIS A 2 -35.50 4.84 42.89
N GLU A 3 -34.85 4.93 41.74
CA GLU A 3 -35.55 4.63 40.50
C GLU A 3 -34.62 3.94 39.49
N ASN A 4 -34.83 2.63 39.41
CA ASN A 4 -34.31 1.73 38.43
C ASN A 4 -35.07 1.93 37.10
N LYS A 5 -34.43 2.38 36.02
CA LYS A 5 -34.97 2.27 34.67
C LYS A 5 -34.32 1.10 33.94
N LYS A 6 -35.04 -0.02 33.92
CA LYS A 6 -34.92 -1.14 33.01
C LYS A 6 -35.02 -0.64 31.58
N PHE A 7 -33.98 -0.82 30.77
CA PHE A 7 -34.10 -0.78 29.33
C PHE A 7 -34.24 -2.18 28.75
N SER A 8 -35.41 -2.35 28.19
CA SER A 8 -35.95 -3.52 27.57
C SER A 8 -35.18 -3.90 26.29
N ASN A 9 -34.88 -5.16 26.24
CA ASN A 9 -34.42 -5.96 25.12
C ASN A 9 -35.38 -5.85 23.90
N ARG A 10 -34.89 -5.54 22.69
CA ARG A 10 -35.61 -5.76 21.44
C ARG A 10 -34.72 -6.50 20.45
N SER A 11 -34.94 -7.74 20.42
CA SER A 11 -35.14 -8.72 19.34
C SER A 11 -34.60 -8.33 17.96
N THR A 12 -33.59 -9.09 17.55
CA THR A 12 -33.45 -9.88 16.31
C THR A 12 -34.30 -9.44 15.10
N LEU A 13 -33.64 -9.04 14.07
CA LEU A 13 -34.11 -9.25 12.70
C LEU A 13 -32.98 -9.87 11.87
N ASN A 14 -33.02 -11.19 11.86
CA ASN A 14 -32.21 -12.06 11.02
C ASN A 14 -32.80 -12.00 9.59
N ARG A 15 -32.20 -11.22 8.71
CA ARG A 15 -32.60 -11.19 7.29
C ARG A 15 -31.72 -12.19 6.54
N GLN A 16 -32.23 -13.40 6.44
CA GLN A 16 -31.73 -14.45 5.54
C GLN A 16 -31.84 -13.95 4.08
N LEU A 17 -30.71 -13.71 3.46
CA LEU A 17 -30.62 -13.53 2.02
C LEU A 17 -30.60 -14.92 1.37
N THR A 18 -31.77 -15.34 0.86
CA THR A 18 -31.89 -16.50 -0.02
C THR A 18 -31.28 -16.19 -1.38
N TYR A 19 -30.26 -16.94 -1.73
CA TYR A 19 -29.61 -16.96 -3.05
C TYR A 19 -30.44 -17.90 -3.96
N PRO A 20 -30.84 -17.48 -5.16
CA PRO A 20 -31.54 -18.40 -6.07
C PRO A 20 -30.52 -19.23 -6.86
N ASP A 21 -30.46 -20.51 -6.56
CA ASP A 21 -29.89 -21.53 -7.43
C ASP A 21 -30.74 -21.67 -8.71
N SER A 22 -30.16 -21.33 -9.84
CA SER A 22 -30.71 -21.78 -11.13
C SER A 22 -29.58 -22.22 -12.06
N PHE A 23 -29.07 -23.42 -11.79
CA PHE A 23 -28.26 -24.15 -12.75
C PHE A 23 -29.23 -24.87 -13.72
N ASN A 24 -29.37 -24.32 -14.91
CA ASN A 24 -30.15 -24.91 -15.98
C ASN A 24 -29.28 -25.92 -16.77
N HIS A 25 -29.37 -27.18 -16.42
CA HIS A 25 -28.81 -28.29 -17.19
C HIS A 25 -29.56 -28.43 -18.52
N ARG A 26 -29.01 -27.93 -19.60
CA ARG A 26 -29.43 -28.35 -20.94
C ARG A 26 -28.68 -29.62 -21.32
N SER A 27 -29.38 -30.75 -21.17
CA SER A 27 -29.05 -32.03 -21.77
C SER A 27 -29.06 -31.94 -23.28
N TRP A 28 -27.92 -32.16 -23.91
CA TRP A 28 -27.85 -32.39 -25.36
C TRP A 28 -28.01 -33.86 -25.63
N ALA A 29 -29.16 -34.20 -26.19
CA ALA A 29 -29.47 -35.53 -26.68
C ALA A 29 -28.65 -35.84 -27.93
N LEU A 30 -27.93 -36.96 -27.89
CA LEU A 30 -27.28 -37.60 -29.00
C LEU A 30 -28.34 -38.25 -29.88
N GLY A 31 -28.46 -37.80 -31.12
CA GLY A 31 -29.18 -38.51 -32.19
C GLY A 31 -28.19 -39.31 -33.04
N PRO A 32 -28.54 -40.54 -33.42
CA PRO A 32 -27.65 -41.38 -34.21
C PRO A 32 -27.96 -41.33 -35.70
N THR A 33 -26.99 -41.80 -36.48
CA THR A 33 -27.04 -42.27 -37.89
C THR A 33 -26.67 -41.25 -38.99
N HIS A 34 -25.63 -41.45 -39.75
CA HIS A 34 -25.51 -42.14 -41.02
C HIS A 34 -24.17 -41.94 -41.75
N ARG A 35 -23.62 -43.11 -42.17
CA ARG A 35 -22.99 -43.42 -43.46
C ARG A 35 -21.60 -42.86 -43.81
N LEU A 36 -20.68 -43.81 -43.80
CA LEU A 36 -19.60 -44.09 -44.73
C LEU A 36 -19.42 -43.11 -45.88
N GLY A 37 -18.28 -42.46 -45.91
CA GLY A 37 -17.68 -41.79 -47.06
C GLY A 37 -16.18 -41.82 -46.94
N LEU A 38 -15.53 -42.77 -47.61
CA LEU A 38 -14.08 -42.78 -47.86
C LEU A 38 -13.73 -41.60 -48.74
N ALA A 39 -13.01 -40.63 -48.19
CA ALA A 39 -12.33 -39.58 -48.94
C ALA A 39 -10.94 -39.39 -48.36
N ALA A 40 -9.97 -39.62 -49.21
CA ALA A 40 -8.56 -39.39 -48.95
C ALA A 40 -8.32 -37.94 -48.55
N VAL A 41 -7.81 -37.72 -47.33
CA VAL A 41 -7.43 -36.38 -46.85
C VAL A 41 -5.92 -36.31 -46.87
N ALA A 42 -5.43 -35.49 -47.77
CA ALA A 42 -4.06 -35.06 -47.84
C ALA A 42 -3.63 -34.46 -46.47
N LEU A 43 -2.54 -34.97 -45.90
CA LEU A 43 -1.85 -34.40 -44.78
C LEU A 43 -1.26 -33.05 -45.14
N SER A 44 -1.97 -31.98 -44.96
CA SER A 44 -1.41 -30.63 -44.85
C SER A 44 -0.93 -30.40 -43.43
N CYS A 45 0.36 -30.61 -43.22
CA CYS A 45 1.09 -30.22 -42.01
C CYS A 45 1.07 -28.68 -41.91
N TRP A 46 0.09 -28.14 -41.23
CA TRP A 46 0.13 -26.74 -40.81
C TRP A 46 1.08 -26.65 -39.61
N ALA A 47 2.30 -26.24 -39.89
CA ALA A 47 3.23 -25.78 -38.87
C ALA A 47 2.63 -24.53 -38.23
N VAL A 48 1.99 -24.71 -37.10
CA VAL A 48 1.62 -23.60 -36.20
C VAL A 48 2.93 -23.06 -35.66
N TYR A 49 3.46 -22.02 -36.30
CA TYR A 49 4.48 -21.18 -35.67
C TYR A 49 3.82 -20.53 -34.47
N ALA A 50 4.06 -21.09 -33.28
CA ALA A 50 3.83 -20.40 -32.02
C ALA A 50 4.77 -19.18 -32.03
N ALA A 51 4.26 -18.02 -32.43
CA ALA A 51 4.88 -16.75 -32.11
C ALA A 51 4.93 -16.69 -30.58
N ALA A 52 6.10 -16.97 -30.04
CA ALA A 52 6.37 -16.65 -28.64
C ALA A 52 6.29 -15.12 -28.57
N ASP A 53 5.14 -14.59 -28.15
CA ASP A 53 5.03 -13.21 -27.74
C ASP A 53 6.10 -13.00 -26.66
N SER A 54 7.23 -12.41 -27.07
CA SER A 54 8.24 -11.95 -26.14
C SER A 54 7.61 -10.85 -25.31
N LEU A 55 7.14 -11.20 -24.11
CA LEU A 55 6.75 -10.22 -23.11
C LEU A 55 7.88 -9.19 -23.01
N PRO A 56 7.55 -7.90 -23.06
CA PRO A 56 8.57 -6.87 -22.89
C PRO A 56 9.33 -7.15 -21.60
N PRO A 57 10.65 -6.95 -21.56
CA PRO A 57 11.45 -7.21 -20.38
C PRO A 57 10.84 -6.43 -19.21
N ALA A 58 10.50 -7.14 -18.13
CA ALA A 58 9.97 -6.52 -16.93
C ALA A 58 10.99 -5.48 -16.45
N THR A 59 10.56 -4.24 -16.30
CA THR A 59 11.41 -3.18 -15.72
C THR A 59 11.85 -3.62 -14.34
N PRO A 60 13.14 -3.61 -14.01
CA PRO A 60 13.58 -4.01 -12.68
C PRO A 60 12.94 -3.13 -11.61
N PRO A 61 12.60 -3.69 -10.45
CA PRO A 61 12.00 -2.92 -9.37
C PRO A 61 12.96 -1.83 -8.88
N ILE A 62 12.41 -0.66 -8.55
CA ILE A 62 13.15 0.49 -8.03
C ILE A 62 13.58 0.19 -6.59
N LYS A 63 14.85 0.36 -6.28
CA LYS A 63 15.33 0.24 -4.90
C LYS A 63 14.99 1.51 -4.13
N ILE A 64 14.30 1.36 -3.01
CA ILE A 64 13.85 2.48 -2.19
C ILE A 64 14.24 2.27 -0.72
N ALA A 65 14.80 3.30 -0.10
CA ALA A 65 15.00 3.35 1.34
C ALA A 65 13.79 4.03 1.99
N VAL A 66 13.19 3.38 2.97
CA VAL A 66 12.12 3.96 3.80
C VAL A 66 12.72 4.34 5.14
N PHE A 67 12.67 5.63 5.45
CA PHE A 67 13.11 6.15 6.73
C PHE A 67 11.99 6.11 7.76
N GLU A 68 12.37 6.02 9.05
CA GLU A 68 11.39 6.08 10.14
C GLU A 68 10.52 7.33 10.02
N PHE A 69 9.21 7.16 10.17
CA PHE A 69 8.28 8.27 10.11
C PHE A 69 8.49 9.25 11.26
N GLU A 70 8.40 10.52 10.95
CA GLU A 70 8.58 11.58 11.92
C GLU A 70 7.25 12.19 12.35
N LEU A 71 7.20 12.61 13.61
CA LEU A 71 6.06 13.34 14.17
C LEU A 71 6.36 14.86 14.13
N GLU A 72 5.39 15.60 13.60
CA GLU A 72 5.30 17.05 13.70
C GLU A 72 4.05 17.37 14.52
N ASP A 73 4.21 17.74 15.79
CA ASP A 73 3.10 17.91 16.72
C ASP A 73 2.81 19.40 16.96
N PHE A 74 1.64 19.84 16.51
CA PHE A 74 1.09 21.17 16.75
C PHE A 74 -0.03 21.16 17.81
N SER A 75 -0.29 20.03 18.43
CA SER A 75 -1.31 19.92 19.47
C SER A 75 -0.86 20.64 20.77
N ALA A 76 -1.82 21.00 21.61
CA ALA A 76 -1.53 21.65 22.89
C ALA A 76 -0.79 20.74 23.90
N ALA A 77 -0.64 19.43 23.60
CA ALA A 77 0.02 18.47 24.48
C ALA A 77 1.55 18.59 24.52
N GLY A 78 2.14 19.40 23.64
CA GLY A 78 3.58 19.63 23.58
C GLY A 78 4.30 18.78 22.54
N GLN A 79 5.57 19.15 22.30
CA GLN A 79 6.38 18.58 21.21
C GLN A 79 7.21 17.35 21.60
N THR A 80 7.05 16.83 22.81
CA THR A 80 7.79 15.65 23.27
C THR A 80 7.00 14.39 22.91
N LYS A 81 7.60 13.56 22.05
CA LYS A 81 7.03 12.26 21.69
C LYS A 81 6.78 11.42 22.94
N SER A 82 5.57 10.94 23.12
CA SER A 82 5.26 9.94 24.14
C SER A 82 5.71 8.54 23.70
N ALA A 83 5.90 7.62 24.62
CA ALA A 83 6.25 6.23 24.29
C ALA A 83 5.22 5.55 23.35
N PRO A 84 3.89 5.73 23.51
CA PRO A 84 2.91 5.25 22.54
C PRO A 84 3.09 5.83 21.14
N GLU A 85 3.34 7.13 21.00
CA GLU A 85 3.53 7.79 19.71
C GLU A 85 4.73 7.26 18.95
N THR A 86 5.83 6.95 19.65
CA THR A 86 6.99 6.27 19.04
C THR A 86 6.57 4.92 18.43
N SER A 87 5.76 4.12 19.15
CA SER A 87 5.25 2.86 18.64
C SER A 87 4.30 3.05 17.44
N TYR A 88 3.47 4.09 17.44
CA TYR A 88 2.58 4.37 16.31
C TYR A 88 3.32 4.86 15.07
N LEU A 89 4.42 5.58 15.22
CA LEU A 89 5.29 5.95 14.11
C LEU A 89 5.98 4.72 13.51
N ALA A 90 6.50 3.82 14.36
CA ALA A 90 7.07 2.57 13.89
C ALA A 90 6.04 1.74 13.09
N GLN A 91 4.80 1.59 13.60
CA GLN A 91 3.71 0.93 12.88
C GLN A 91 3.37 1.62 11.55
N ALA A 92 3.48 2.94 11.50
CA ALA A 92 3.26 3.70 10.26
C ALA A 92 4.36 3.44 9.24
N THR A 93 5.61 3.35 9.68
CA THR A 93 6.77 2.99 8.85
C THR A 93 6.63 1.57 8.30
N ASP A 94 6.35 0.60 9.18
CA ASP A 94 6.14 -0.80 8.81
C ASP A 94 5.02 -0.95 7.76
N GLU A 95 3.93 -0.21 7.93
CA GLU A 95 2.82 -0.21 6.98
C GLU A 95 3.25 0.29 5.60
N ALA A 96 4.03 1.38 5.54
CA ALA A 96 4.54 1.92 4.28
C ALA A 96 5.43 0.89 3.57
N GLU A 97 6.35 0.27 4.29
CA GLU A 97 7.21 -0.78 3.76
C GLU A 97 6.43 -1.98 3.24
N GLN A 98 5.43 -2.45 3.98
CA GLN A 98 4.59 -3.57 3.56
C GLN A 98 3.85 -3.27 2.25
N GLN A 99 3.28 -2.07 2.11
CA GLN A 99 2.60 -1.66 0.89
C GLN A 99 3.55 -1.56 -0.31
N LEU A 100 4.76 -1.04 -0.10
CA LEU A 100 5.77 -0.96 -1.15
C LEU A 100 6.24 -2.34 -1.59
N ARG A 101 6.55 -3.24 -0.65
CA ARG A 101 6.93 -4.64 -0.96
C ARG A 101 5.82 -5.38 -1.71
N ALA A 102 4.57 -5.19 -1.30
CA ALA A 102 3.41 -5.84 -1.93
C ALA A 102 3.13 -5.32 -3.35
N SER A 103 3.64 -4.16 -3.71
CA SER A 103 3.41 -3.55 -5.03
C SER A 103 4.25 -4.16 -6.15
N GLU A 104 5.27 -4.94 -5.83
CA GLU A 104 6.28 -5.48 -6.76
C GLU A 104 7.04 -4.42 -7.59
N ARG A 105 6.68 -3.15 -7.46
CA ARG A 105 7.34 -2.02 -8.14
C ARG A 105 8.63 -1.60 -7.44
N TYR A 106 8.74 -1.92 -6.16
CA TYR A 106 9.84 -1.48 -5.31
C TYR A 106 10.54 -2.64 -4.62
N THR A 107 11.85 -2.53 -4.50
CA THR A 107 12.67 -3.32 -3.59
C THR A 107 12.99 -2.46 -2.39
N VAL A 108 12.38 -2.73 -1.24
CA VAL A 108 12.54 -1.94 -0.02
C VAL A 108 13.81 -2.34 0.70
N ILE A 109 14.67 -1.36 0.96
CA ILE A 109 15.86 -1.49 1.79
C ILE A 109 15.59 -0.81 3.13
N ASP A 110 15.81 -1.54 4.21
CA ASP A 110 15.64 -1.05 5.57
C ASP A 110 16.68 0.04 5.89
N ALA A 111 16.20 1.24 6.17
CA ALA A 111 17.03 2.39 6.54
C ALA A 111 17.00 2.70 8.04
N VAL A 112 16.26 1.93 8.84
CA VAL A 112 16.10 2.18 10.30
C VAL A 112 17.43 2.14 11.04
N HIS A 113 18.39 1.35 10.57
CA HIS A 113 19.72 1.20 11.17
C HIS A 113 20.79 2.08 10.50
N SER A 114 20.42 2.91 9.52
CA SER A 114 21.37 3.82 8.89
C SER A 114 21.81 4.93 9.87
N ASP A 115 23.05 5.35 9.72
CA ASP A 115 23.60 6.41 10.57
C ASP A 115 22.95 7.77 10.21
N ILE A 116 21.88 8.11 10.91
CA ILE A 116 21.15 9.39 10.78
C ILE A 116 21.88 10.53 11.51
N SER A 117 23.11 10.31 11.98
CA SER A 117 23.91 11.33 12.69
C SER A 117 24.06 12.64 11.90
N THR A 118 23.98 12.56 10.58
CA THR A 118 23.98 13.73 9.68
C THR A 118 22.76 14.64 9.85
N ALA A 119 21.63 14.12 10.34
CA ALA A 119 20.42 14.92 10.58
C ALA A 119 20.53 15.84 11.82
N LYS A 120 21.65 15.76 12.58
CA LYS A 120 21.97 16.64 13.71
C LYS A 120 20.81 16.91 14.68
N GLY A 121 19.99 15.90 14.96
CA GLY A 121 18.88 16.01 15.90
C GLY A 121 17.64 16.78 15.41
N GLN A 122 17.67 17.32 14.18
CA GLN A 122 16.52 18.06 13.62
C GLN A 122 15.52 17.19 12.85
N GLY A 123 15.83 15.90 12.68
CA GLY A 123 15.07 14.99 11.85
C GLY A 123 15.29 15.21 10.35
N LEU A 124 14.93 14.20 9.56
CA LEU A 124 15.12 14.23 8.11
C LEU A 124 14.17 15.22 7.41
N ARG A 125 13.00 15.48 7.99
CA ARG A 125 12.02 16.42 7.42
C ARG A 125 12.56 17.85 7.31
N ASN A 126 13.50 18.23 8.18
CA ASN A 126 14.02 19.60 8.30
C ASN A 126 15.47 19.76 7.85
N CYS A 127 16.12 18.70 7.42
CA CYS A 127 17.56 18.73 7.09
C CYS A 127 17.86 19.22 5.67
N GLY A 128 16.85 19.51 4.85
CA GLY A 128 17.06 20.08 3.52
C GLY A 128 17.65 19.12 2.49
N GLY A 129 17.32 17.82 2.55
CA GLY A 129 17.73 16.83 1.55
C GLY A 129 18.83 15.88 2.02
N CYS A 130 19.14 15.81 3.32
CA CYS A 130 20.15 14.88 3.84
C CYS A 130 19.77 13.40 3.71
N GLU A 131 18.51 13.09 3.42
CA GLU A 131 18.07 11.74 3.11
C GLU A 131 18.74 11.16 1.87
N ALA A 132 19.01 12.00 0.87
CA ALA A 132 19.58 11.53 -0.39
C ALA A 132 21.00 10.95 -0.25
N PRO A 133 21.98 11.60 0.38
CA PRO A 133 23.29 11.01 0.58
C PRO A 133 23.25 9.77 1.49
N ILE A 134 22.32 9.68 2.46
CA ILE A 134 22.14 8.48 3.28
C ILE A 134 21.63 7.34 2.41
N ALA A 135 20.56 7.57 1.62
CA ALA A 135 20.00 6.60 0.71
C ALA A 135 21.03 6.12 -0.34
N LEU A 136 21.82 7.05 -0.88
CA LEU A 136 22.89 6.72 -1.82
C LEU A 136 23.94 5.78 -1.19
N SER A 137 24.29 5.99 0.08
CA SER A 137 25.21 5.10 0.79
C SER A 137 24.66 3.69 1.00
N LEU A 138 23.32 3.53 1.01
CA LEU A 138 22.63 2.24 1.06
C LEU A 138 22.51 1.56 -0.31
N GLY A 139 22.94 2.23 -1.39
CA GLY A 139 22.88 1.69 -2.74
C GLY A 139 21.46 1.62 -3.31
N VAL A 140 20.58 2.55 -2.92
CA VAL A 140 19.22 2.66 -3.41
C VAL A 140 19.06 3.81 -4.41
N ASP A 141 17.97 3.76 -5.17
CA ASP A 141 17.66 4.75 -6.20
C ASP A 141 16.82 5.90 -5.64
N GLU A 142 15.96 5.61 -4.68
CA GLU A 142 15.00 6.56 -4.11
C GLU A 142 15.00 6.52 -2.57
N ALA A 143 14.64 7.65 -1.98
CA ALA A 143 14.46 7.82 -0.54
C ALA A 143 13.03 8.26 -0.23
N LEU A 144 12.36 7.59 0.71
CA LEU A 144 11.03 7.95 1.18
C LEU A 144 11.11 8.44 2.63
N ILE A 145 10.64 9.66 2.86
CA ILE A 145 10.42 10.23 4.18
C ILE A 145 8.93 10.39 4.43
N GLY A 146 8.45 9.84 5.54
CA GLY A 146 7.09 10.01 6.01
C GLY A 146 7.00 10.97 7.19
N VAL A 147 5.99 11.84 7.18
CA VAL A 147 5.70 12.77 8.27
C VAL A 147 4.24 12.65 8.66
N VAL A 148 3.99 12.42 9.94
CA VAL A 148 2.67 12.55 10.55
C VAL A 148 2.61 13.92 11.19
N THR A 149 1.74 14.80 10.69
CA THR A 149 1.48 16.10 11.29
C THR A 149 0.24 16.00 12.16
N LYS A 150 0.41 16.11 13.45
CA LYS A 150 -0.65 16.05 14.46
C LYS A 150 -1.15 17.46 14.76
N ILE A 151 -2.42 17.71 14.46
CA ILE A 151 -3.09 19.00 14.69
C ILE A 151 -3.74 19.01 16.08
N SER A 152 -4.36 17.89 16.45
CA SER A 152 -4.98 17.68 17.76
C SER A 152 -4.87 16.19 18.13
N MET A 153 -5.42 15.80 19.28
CA MET A 153 -5.44 14.39 19.72
C MET A 153 -6.19 13.46 18.76
N THR A 154 -7.04 14.00 17.89
CA THR A 154 -7.88 13.22 16.98
C THR A 154 -7.77 13.65 15.52
N GLU A 155 -6.93 14.65 15.21
CA GLU A 155 -6.81 15.19 13.87
C GLU A 155 -5.35 15.18 13.43
N TYR A 156 -5.09 14.61 12.27
CA TYR A 156 -3.75 14.47 11.72
C TYR A 156 -3.76 14.45 10.18
N THR A 157 -2.61 14.72 9.61
CA THR A 157 -2.31 14.45 8.19
C THR A 157 -1.11 13.52 8.08
N VAL A 158 -1.04 12.79 6.98
CA VAL A 158 0.15 11.99 6.63
C VAL A 158 0.69 12.53 5.31
N ARG A 159 1.98 12.74 5.23
CA ARG A 159 2.68 13.19 4.03
C ARG A 159 3.86 12.28 3.73
N PHE A 160 4.06 11.93 2.47
CA PHE A 160 5.28 11.29 1.97
C PHE A 160 6.00 12.22 1.01
N ARG A 161 7.31 12.24 1.11
CA ARG A 161 8.20 12.84 0.12
C ARG A 161 9.11 11.74 -0.41
N VAL A 162 9.19 11.62 -1.73
CA VAL A 162 10.11 10.72 -2.41
C VAL A 162 11.14 11.59 -3.12
N SER A 163 12.40 11.32 -2.90
CA SER A 163 13.54 12.01 -3.53
C SER A 163 14.46 11.02 -4.22
N ASN A 164 15.14 11.49 -5.26
CA ASN A 164 16.18 10.74 -5.93
C ASN A 164 17.44 10.69 -5.04
N ALA A 165 17.99 9.50 -4.81
CA ALA A 165 19.13 9.30 -3.95
C ALA A 165 20.43 9.90 -4.53
N GLN A 166 20.56 10.03 -5.85
CA GLN A 166 21.80 10.49 -6.49
C GLN A 166 21.96 12.01 -6.47
N ASN A 167 20.85 12.73 -6.69
CA ASN A 167 20.91 14.20 -6.84
C ASN A 167 20.07 14.98 -5.80
N GLY A 168 19.30 14.27 -4.96
CA GLY A 168 18.44 14.88 -3.95
C GLY A 168 17.20 15.59 -4.50
N GLU A 169 16.93 15.48 -5.82
CA GLU A 169 15.73 16.08 -6.40
C GLU A 169 14.47 15.40 -5.89
N MET A 170 13.45 16.20 -5.60
CA MET A 170 12.15 15.70 -5.21
C MET A 170 11.43 15.09 -6.42
N ILE A 171 11.17 13.78 -6.39
CA ILE A 171 10.44 13.06 -7.43
C ILE A 171 8.95 13.30 -7.26
N SER A 172 8.43 13.16 -6.03
CA SER A 172 7.01 13.28 -5.74
C SER A 172 6.73 13.60 -4.28
N THR A 173 5.57 14.19 -4.05
CA THR A 173 5.01 14.41 -2.71
C THR A 173 3.55 13.98 -2.72
N TYR A 174 3.17 13.21 -1.72
CA TYR A 174 1.79 12.77 -1.50
C TYR A 174 1.34 13.17 -0.10
N SER A 175 0.12 13.65 0.02
CA SER A 175 -0.47 13.98 1.33
C SER A 175 -1.92 13.54 1.41
N THR A 176 -2.35 13.19 2.62
CA THR A 176 -3.78 13.01 2.90
C THR A 176 -4.42 14.38 3.12
N ASP A 177 -5.73 14.43 2.88
CA ASP A 177 -6.54 15.44 3.54
C ASP A 177 -6.54 15.20 5.05
N LEU A 178 -7.02 16.19 5.83
CA LEU A 178 -7.14 16.04 7.27
C LEU A 178 -7.88 14.75 7.63
N ARG A 179 -7.26 13.93 8.48
CA ARG A 179 -7.83 12.68 8.96
C ARG A 179 -8.35 12.84 10.38
N MET A 180 -9.50 12.24 10.63
CA MET A 180 -10.08 12.11 11.95
C MET A 180 -9.77 10.72 12.49
N GLY A 181 -9.29 10.62 13.72
CA GLY A 181 -8.98 9.33 14.33
C GLY A 181 -8.16 9.49 15.60
N ALA A 182 -7.80 8.38 16.24
CA ALA A 182 -6.86 8.36 17.34
C ALA A 182 -5.43 8.16 16.82
N ASP A 183 -4.43 8.40 17.66
CA ASP A 183 -3.00 8.26 17.32
C ASP A 183 -2.67 6.88 16.74
N TYR A 184 -3.28 5.81 17.26
CA TYR A 184 -3.12 4.44 16.73
C TYR A 184 -3.68 4.24 15.30
N SER A 185 -4.35 5.22 14.72
CA SER A 185 -4.91 5.14 13.36
C SER A 185 -3.96 5.65 12.27
N TRP A 186 -2.75 6.09 12.63
CA TRP A 186 -1.78 6.64 11.66
C TRP A 186 -1.39 5.64 10.58
N SER A 187 -1.15 4.39 10.94
CA SER A 187 -0.87 3.32 9.96
C SER A 187 -2.00 3.13 8.94
N ARG A 188 -3.27 3.32 9.34
CA ARG A 188 -4.41 3.31 8.37
C ARG A 188 -4.39 4.49 7.42
N GLY A 189 -3.98 5.66 7.89
CA GLY A 189 -3.77 6.84 7.04
C GLY A 189 -2.66 6.61 6.03
N VAL A 190 -1.55 6.01 6.47
CA VAL A 190 -0.43 5.58 5.60
C VAL A 190 -0.91 4.61 4.53
N ARG A 191 -1.60 3.54 4.92
CA ARG A 191 -2.15 2.54 3.99
C ARG A 191 -3.02 3.18 2.93
N TRP A 192 -3.94 4.03 3.35
CA TRP A 192 -4.82 4.73 2.42
C TRP A 192 -4.03 5.58 1.42
N LEU A 193 -3.04 6.34 1.89
CA LEU A 193 -2.23 7.20 1.04
C LEU A 193 -1.38 6.41 0.05
N MET A 194 -0.77 5.30 0.49
CA MET A 194 -0.04 4.38 -0.38
C MET A 194 -0.94 3.84 -1.48
N GLN A 195 -2.07 3.24 -1.12
CA GLN A 195 -2.94 2.54 -2.07
C GLN A 195 -3.66 3.50 -3.03
N ASN A 196 -4.07 4.68 -2.57
CA ASN A 196 -4.94 5.57 -3.35
C ASN A 196 -4.18 6.71 -4.04
N ARG A 197 -2.91 6.92 -3.71
CA ARG A 197 -2.10 8.01 -4.30
C ARG A 197 -0.79 7.49 -4.85
N MET A 198 0.13 7.02 -4.02
CA MET A 198 1.49 6.68 -4.44
C MET A 198 1.52 5.48 -5.37
N LEU A 199 0.84 4.39 -5.02
CA LEU A 199 0.83 3.15 -5.78
C LEU A 199 -0.27 3.09 -6.84
N ALA A 200 -1.29 3.94 -6.73
CA ALA A 200 -2.35 4.06 -7.73
C ALA A 200 -1.90 4.78 -9.00
N SER A 201 -0.88 5.63 -8.92
CA SER A 201 -0.30 6.29 -10.11
C SER A 201 0.48 5.27 -10.95
N LYS A 202 0.03 5.08 -12.18
CA LYS A 202 0.68 4.24 -13.19
C LYS A 202 1.64 5.08 -14.03
#